data_e327aca3f6ff3ced8ea6a2ada2f30cc1
#
_entry.id   e327aca3f6ff3ced8ea6a2ada2f30cc1
#
_cell.length_a   1.000
_cell.length_b   1.000
_cell.length_c   1.000
_cell.angle_alpha   90.00
_cell.angle_beta   90.00
_cell.angle_gamma   90.00
#
_symmetry.space_group_name_H-M   'P 1'
#
loop_
_entity.id
_entity.type
_entity.pdbx_description
1 polymer ?
#
loop_
_entity_poly.entity_id
_entity_poly.type
_entity_poly.pdbx_seq_one_letter_code
_entity_poly.pdbx_strand_id
1 'polypeptide(L)'
;VNKLKNITYAIVDIETTGGNARGSRMTEIAIVIHDGEKVIDRWESLINPEQHIPLAIFALTGIDNELVADAPVFGDIAQKVFDMLDGRIFVAHNVNFDYSFIRHQLEEQGYKWTARKLCTVRLSR
;
A
#
# COMPACT_ATOMS: atom_id res chain seq x y z
N VAL A 1 25.22 15.20 -9.44
CA VAL A 1 24.96 16.46 -8.81
C VAL A 1 23.49 16.63 -8.49
N ASN A 2 22.65 16.25 -9.43
CA ASN A 2 21.22 16.46 -9.28
C ASN A 2 20.45 15.23 -8.87
N LYS A 3 21.14 14.21 -8.39
CA LYS A 3 20.48 12.97 -7.99
C LYS A 3 19.48 13.19 -6.86
N LEU A 4 19.77 14.12 -5.95
CA LEU A 4 18.88 14.42 -4.84
C LEU A 4 17.56 15.04 -5.30
N LYS A 5 17.57 15.72 -6.46
CA LYS A 5 16.37 16.31 -7.03
C LYS A 5 15.42 15.27 -7.61
N ASN A 6 15.93 14.05 -7.81
CA ASN A 6 15.14 12.97 -8.39
C ASN A 6 14.56 12.03 -7.32
N ILE A 7 14.80 12.35 -6.04
CA ILE A 7 14.24 11.53 -4.96
C ILE A 7 12.76 11.85 -4.86
N THR A 8 11.96 10.79 -4.96
CA THR A 8 10.52 10.89 -4.78
C THR A 8 10.07 9.93 -3.70
N TYR A 9 8.91 10.21 -3.16
CA TYR A 9 8.35 9.48 -2.04
C TYR A 9 7.01 8.90 -2.43
N ALA A 10 6.80 7.65 -2.08
CA ALA A 10 5.49 7.02 -2.20
C ALA A 10 4.88 6.97 -0.80
N ILE A 11 3.89 7.80 -0.57
CA ILE A 11 3.18 7.86 0.71
C ILE A 11 1.98 6.94 0.59
N VAL A 12 1.96 5.90 1.42
CA VAL A 12 1.04 4.79 1.24
C VAL A 12 0.19 4.58 2.48
N ASP A 13 -1.07 4.25 2.25
CA ASP A 13 -1.99 3.85 3.30
C ASP A 13 -2.75 2.64 2.79
N ILE A 14 -2.97 1.65 3.66
CA ILE A 14 -3.70 0.44 3.30
C ILE A 14 -4.74 0.10 4.36
N GLU A 15 -5.77 -0.65 3.92
CA GLU A 15 -6.68 -1.34 4.82
C GLU A 15 -6.54 -2.83 4.53
N THR A 16 -6.79 -3.66 5.55
CA THR A 16 -6.56 -5.09 5.46
C THR A 16 -7.66 -5.87 6.16
N THR A 17 -7.70 -7.18 5.92
CA THR A 17 -8.65 -8.07 6.60
C THR A 17 -8.19 -8.46 8.01
N GLY A 18 -6.97 -8.12 8.38
CA GLY A 18 -6.41 -8.46 9.69
C GLY A 18 -4.95 -8.04 9.78
N GLY A 19 -4.26 -8.46 10.84
CA GLY A 19 -2.92 -7.97 11.14
C GLY A 19 -1.75 -8.82 10.63
N ASN A 20 -2.03 -9.96 10.02
CA ASN A 20 -0.97 -10.90 9.61
C ASN A 20 -0.77 -10.86 8.10
N ALA A 21 0.38 -10.37 7.65
CA ALA A 21 0.65 -10.20 6.22
C ALA A 21 0.57 -11.51 5.42
N ARG A 22 0.80 -12.65 6.06
CA ARG A 22 0.72 -13.95 5.37
C ARG A 22 -0.71 -14.48 5.29
N GLY A 23 -1.49 -14.27 6.35
CA GLY A 23 -2.84 -14.82 6.42
C GLY A 23 -3.94 -13.83 6.09
N SER A 24 -3.64 -12.54 6.21
CA SER A 24 -4.59 -11.48 5.90
C SER A 24 -4.25 -10.85 4.56
N ARG A 25 -5.19 -10.09 4.00
CA ARG A 25 -5.02 -9.49 2.67
C ARG A 25 -5.43 -8.04 2.69
N MET A 26 -4.88 -7.26 1.76
CA MET A 26 -5.29 -5.87 1.62
C MET A 26 -6.67 -5.76 1.00
N THR A 27 -7.45 -4.79 1.50
CA THR A 27 -8.77 -4.47 0.98
C THR A 27 -8.81 -3.11 0.31
N GLU A 28 -7.81 -2.27 0.58
CA GLU A 28 -7.71 -0.95 -0.04
C GLU A 28 -6.26 -0.52 -0.03
N ILE A 29 -5.86 0.23 -1.05
CA ILE A 29 -4.55 0.85 -1.11
C ILE A 29 -4.67 2.26 -1.68
N ALA A 30 -3.97 3.20 -1.07
CA ALA A 30 -3.86 4.56 -1.57
C ALA A 30 -2.38 4.93 -1.63
N ILE A 31 -1.97 5.50 -2.76
CA ILE A 31 -0.57 5.90 -2.98
C ILE A 31 -0.55 7.33 -3.46
N VAL A 32 0.24 8.15 -2.79
CA VAL A 32 0.48 9.54 -3.16
C VAL A 32 1.97 9.69 -3.44
N ILE A 33 2.30 10.20 -4.61
CA ILE A 33 3.70 10.43 -4.97
C ILE A 33 4.04 11.89 -4.71
N HIS A 34 5.12 12.11 -3.99
CA HIS A 34 5.56 13.45 -3.57
C HIS A 34 7.01 13.65 -4.00
N ASP A 35 7.36 14.83 -4.50
CA ASP A 35 8.72 15.08 -4.97
C ASP A 35 9.60 15.83 -3.97
N GLY A 36 9.12 15.96 -2.73
CA GLY A 36 9.79 16.72 -1.69
C GLY A 36 9.22 18.12 -1.52
N GLU A 37 8.47 18.61 -2.49
CA GLU A 37 7.84 19.93 -2.44
C GLU A 37 6.33 19.85 -2.60
N LYS A 38 5.86 18.99 -3.49
CA LYS A 38 4.43 18.89 -3.78
C LYS A 38 4.04 17.47 -4.21
N VAL A 39 2.74 17.22 -4.19
CA VAL A 39 2.17 15.99 -4.72
C VAL A 39 2.22 16.06 -6.24
N ILE A 40 2.78 15.02 -6.86
CA ILE A 40 2.89 14.95 -8.31
C ILE A 40 2.01 13.87 -8.93
N ASP A 41 1.51 12.93 -8.12
CA ASP A 41 0.59 11.89 -8.60
C ASP A 41 -0.13 11.29 -7.41
N ARG A 42 -1.30 10.69 -7.68
CA ARG A 42 -2.05 9.96 -6.66
C ARG A 42 -2.94 8.92 -7.31
N TRP A 43 -3.18 7.85 -6.57
CA TRP A 43 -4.03 6.76 -7.05
C TRP A 43 -4.51 5.97 -5.86
N GLU A 44 -5.73 5.48 -5.94
CA GLU A 44 -6.26 4.60 -4.89
C GLU A 44 -7.16 3.56 -5.52
N SER A 45 -7.31 2.43 -4.83
CA SER A 45 -8.18 1.36 -5.29
C SER A 45 -8.64 0.51 -4.13
N LEU A 46 -9.90 0.11 -4.17
CA LEU A 46 -10.35 -1.02 -3.37
C LEU A 46 -9.75 -2.29 -3.96
N ILE A 47 -9.59 -3.31 -3.15
CA ILE A 47 -9.02 -4.59 -3.58
C ILE A 47 -9.92 -5.69 -3.05
N ASN A 48 -10.29 -6.62 -3.92
CA ASN A 48 -10.99 -7.82 -3.48
C ASN A 48 -9.96 -8.74 -2.83
N PRO A 49 -10.06 -8.98 -1.51
CA PRO A 49 -9.05 -9.77 -0.81
C PRO A 49 -9.18 -11.26 -1.04
N GLU A 50 -10.24 -11.70 -1.73
CA GLU A 50 -10.52 -13.10 -2.00
C GLU A 50 -10.66 -13.93 -0.73
N GLN A 51 -11.06 -13.29 0.35
CA GLN A 51 -11.34 -13.95 1.62
C GLN A 51 -12.37 -13.11 2.38
N HIS A 52 -12.97 -13.75 3.37
CA HIS A 52 -14.00 -13.11 4.19
C HIS A 52 -13.40 -11.99 5.04
N ILE A 53 -14.09 -10.85 5.08
CA ILE A 53 -13.70 -9.73 5.94
C ILE A 53 -14.43 -9.91 7.28
N PRO A 54 -13.70 -10.08 8.39
CA PRO A 54 -14.35 -10.23 9.70
C PRO A 54 -15.17 -9.01 10.08
N LEU A 55 -16.26 -9.24 10.80
CA LEU A 55 -17.14 -8.15 11.22
C LEU A 55 -16.42 -7.08 12.03
N ALA A 56 -15.49 -7.50 12.88
CA ALA A 56 -14.71 -6.55 13.67
C ALA A 56 -13.85 -5.62 12.78
N ILE A 57 -13.34 -6.15 11.67
CA ILE A 57 -12.56 -5.37 10.73
C ILE A 57 -13.47 -4.42 9.95
N PHE A 58 -14.66 -4.87 9.55
CA PHE A 58 -15.63 -3.99 8.92
C PHE A 58 -15.97 -2.82 9.84
N ALA A 59 -16.18 -3.10 11.12
CA ALA A 59 -16.50 -2.04 12.09
C ALA A 59 -15.38 -1.01 12.21
N LEU A 60 -14.13 -1.44 11.99
CA LEU A 60 -12.97 -0.59 12.10
C LEU A 60 -12.68 0.21 10.82
N THR A 61 -12.83 -0.43 9.66
CA THR A 61 -12.41 0.14 8.38
C THR A 61 -13.57 0.69 7.54
N GLY A 62 -14.79 0.24 7.79
CA GLY A 62 -15.94 0.58 6.98
C GLY A 62 -16.02 -0.19 5.67
N ILE A 63 -15.13 -1.15 5.45
CA ILE A 63 -15.09 -1.94 4.22
C ILE A 63 -15.65 -3.32 4.50
N ASP A 64 -16.73 -3.69 3.79
CA ASP A 64 -17.35 -4.99 3.95
C ASP A 64 -17.19 -5.86 2.71
N ASN A 65 -17.68 -7.09 2.79
CA ASN A 65 -17.55 -8.05 1.71
C ASN A 65 -18.24 -7.60 0.43
N GLU A 66 -19.37 -6.90 0.55
CA GLU A 66 -20.09 -6.40 -0.62
C GLU A 66 -19.32 -5.31 -1.36
N LEU A 67 -18.70 -4.41 -0.61
CA LEU A 67 -17.99 -3.27 -1.18
C LEU A 67 -16.83 -3.72 -2.07
N VAL A 68 -16.16 -4.81 -1.69
CA VAL A 68 -14.99 -5.30 -2.43
C VAL A 68 -15.32 -6.41 -3.42
N ALA A 69 -16.57 -6.87 -3.47
CA ALA A 69 -16.96 -8.00 -4.33
C ALA A 69 -16.64 -7.76 -5.80
N ASP A 70 -16.81 -6.52 -6.27
CA ASP A 70 -16.55 -6.15 -7.66
C ASP A 70 -15.22 -5.42 -7.84
N ALA A 71 -14.42 -5.33 -6.77
CA ALA A 71 -13.12 -4.68 -6.86
C ALA A 71 -12.11 -5.62 -7.52
N PRO A 72 -11.04 -5.08 -8.11
CA PRO A 72 -9.99 -5.93 -8.68
C PRO A 72 -9.29 -6.72 -7.60
N VAL A 73 -8.85 -7.93 -7.93
CA VAL A 73 -7.94 -8.68 -7.07
C VAL A 73 -6.56 -8.07 -7.19
N PHE A 74 -5.71 -8.31 -6.20
CA PHE A 74 -4.40 -7.66 -6.20
C PHE A 74 -3.59 -7.97 -7.47
N GLY A 75 -3.70 -9.17 -8.02
CA GLY A 75 -3.00 -9.52 -9.25
C GLY A 75 -3.30 -8.58 -10.42
N ASP A 76 -4.52 -8.03 -10.45
CA ASP A 76 -4.92 -7.13 -11.54
C ASP A 76 -4.28 -5.75 -11.42
N ILE A 77 -3.87 -5.34 -10.22
CA ILE A 77 -3.30 -4.02 -9.97
C ILE A 77 -1.84 -4.07 -9.55
N ALA A 78 -1.25 -5.27 -9.47
CA ALA A 78 0.13 -5.44 -8.99
C ALA A 78 1.13 -4.63 -9.81
N GLN A 79 0.98 -4.61 -11.13
CA GLN A 79 1.88 -3.86 -12.00
C GLN A 79 1.80 -2.36 -11.69
N LYS A 80 0.59 -1.83 -11.52
CA LYS A 80 0.39 -0.42 -11.19
C LYS A 80 1.03 -0.10 -9.85
N VAL A 81 0.81 -0.94 -8.85
CA VAL A 81 1.39 -0.75 -7.52
C VAL A 81 2.91 -0.75 -7.60
N PHE A 82 3.47 -1.75 -8.27
CA PHE A 82 4.92 -1.85 -8.44
C PHE A 82 5.48 -0.62 -9.12
N ASP A 83 4.86 -0.19 -10.21
CA ASP A 83 5.35 0.97 -10.98
C ASP A 83 5.34 2.26 -10.16
N MET A 84 4.35 2.40 -9.28
CA MET A 84 4.27 3.59 -8.43
C MET A 84 5.26 3.54 -7.26
N LEU A 85 5.67 2.36 -6.83
CA LEU A 85 6.55 2.22 -5.68
C LEU A 85 8.02 2.09 -6.06
N ASP A 86 8.31 1.56 -7.24
CA ASP A 86 9.68 1.23 -7.63
C ASP A 86 10.57 2.47 -7.68
N GLY A 87 11.72 2.35 -7.03
CA GLY A 87 12.73 3.43 -7.03
C GLY A 87 12.40 4.59 -6.10
N ARG A 88 11.33 4.51 -5.32
CA ARG A 88 10.91 5.58 -4.42
C ARG A 88 11.12 5.21 -2.96
N ILE A 89 11.17 6.22 -2.11
CA ILE A 89 11.22 6.00 -0.67
C ILE A 89 9.79 5.72 -0.21
N PHE A 90 9.61 4.62 0.51
CA PHE A 90 8.31 4.19 0.99
C PHE A 90 7.97 4.87 2.31
N VAL A 91 6.87 5.60 2.36
CA VAL A 91 6.44 6.35 3.55
C VAL A 91 5.07 5.86 3.97
N ALA A 92 4.92 5.57 5.25
CA ALA A 92 3.63 5.17 5.80
C ALA A 92 3.58 5.49 7.28
N HIS A 93 2.37 5.56 7.83
CA HIS A 93 2.18 5.87 9.25
C HIS A 93 2.73 4.73 10.13
N ASN A 94 2.40 3.48 9.80
CA ASN A 94 2.94 2.30 10.46
C ASN A 94 3.72 1.52 9.40
N VAL A 95 4.91 2.04 9.09
CA VAL A 95 5.62 1.67 7.87
C VAL A 95 5.91 0.17 7.74
N ASN A 96 6.27 -0.49 8.83
CA ASN A 96 6.59 -1.91 8.74
C ASN A 96 5.36 -2.77 8.46
N PHE A 97 4.20 -2.36 8.97
CA PHE A 97 2.94 -3.04 8.71
C PHE A 97 2.58 -2.95 7.23
N ASP A 98 2.51 -1.72 6.71
CA ASP A 98 2.16 -1.49 5.31
C ASP A 98 3.16 -2.14 4.36
N TYR A 99 4.44 -1.99 4.66
CA TYR A 99 5.51 -2.53 3.85
C TYR A 99 5.41 -4.05 3.74
N SER A 100 5.17 -4.74 4.85
CA SER A 100 5.12 -6.20 4.86
C SER A 100 3.95 -6.75 4.04
N PHE A 101 2.77 -6.11 4.12
CA PHE A 101 1.62 -6.52 3.33
C PHE A 101 1.87 -6.33 1.84
N ILE A 102 2.37 -5.16 1.46
CA ILE A 102 2.59 -4.85 0.05
C ILE A 102 3.68 -5.73 -0.52
N ARG A 103 4.78 -5.88 0.20
CA ARG A 103 5.89 -6.72 -0.26
C ARG A 103 5.44 -8.16 -0.45
N HIS A 104 4.72 -8.69 0.53
CA HIS A 104 4.25 -10.08 0.47
C HIS A 104 3.34 -10.30 -0.74
N GLN A 105 2.37 -9.43 -0.95
CA GLN A 105 1.43 -9.60 -2.05
C GLN A 105 2.08 -9.33 -3.42
N LEU A 106 3.04 -8.42 -3.50
CA LEU A 106 3.82 -8.24 -4.73
C LEU A 106 4.66 -9.47 -5.04
N GLU A 107 5.28 -10.07 -4.04
CA GLU A 107 6.08 -11.29 -4.24
C GLU A 107 5.23 -12.44 -4.75
N GLU A 108 4.00 -12.55 -4.27
CA GLU A 108 3.07 -13.57 -4.77
C GLU A 108 2.78 -13.41 -6.26
N GLN A 109 2.88 -12.20 -6.76
CA GLN A 109 2.63 -11.91 -8.17
C GLN A 109 3.92 -11.89 -9.00
N GLY A 110 5.04 -12.28 -8.40
CA GLY A 110 6.31 -12.37 -9.11
C GLY A 110 7.14 -11.09 -9.13
N TYR A 111 6.75 -10.10 -8.34
CA TYR A 111 7.49 -8.84 -8.28
C TYR A 111 8.44 -8.83 -7.09
N LYS A 112 9.70 -8.47 -7.34
CA LYS A 112 10.69 -8.29 -6.29
C LYS A 112 10.81 -6.80 -6.03
N TRP A 113 10.31 -6.37 -4.89
CA TRP A 113 10.32 -4.96 -4.52
C TRP A 113 10.89 -4.78 -3.12
N THR A 114 11.81 -3.85 -3.00
CA THR A 114 12.33 -3.38 -1.73
C THR A 114 12.45 -1.86 -1.81
N ALA A 115 12.43 -1.20 -0.66
CA ALA A 115 12.51 0.25 -0.62
C ALA A 115 13.06 0.70 0.72
N ARG A 116 13.62 1.91 0.74
CA ARG A 116 13.92 2.60 1.99
C ARG A 116 12.60 3.01 2.60
N LYS A 117 12.50 2.89 3.92
CA LYS A 117 11.24 3.11 4.65
C LYS A 117 11.35 4.31 5.56
N LEU A 118 10.31 5.15 5.57
CA LEU A 118 10.16 6.25 6.52
C LEU A 118 8.80 6.14 7.19
N CYS A 119 8.79 6.29 8.51
CA CYS A 119 7.56 6.26 9.28
C CYS A 119 7.14 7.69 9.60
N THR A 120 5.91 8.08 9.24
CA THR A 120 5.43 9.44 9.47
C THR A 120 5.36 9.78 10.95
N VAL A 121 5.09 8.78 11.80
CA VAL A 121 5.06 8.99 13.25
C VAL A 121 6.41 9.49 13.75
N ARG A 122 7.49 8.96 13.21
CA ARG A 122 8.84 9.40 13.60
C ARG A 122 9.20 10.74 12.99
N LEU A 123 8.69 11.04 11.80
CA LEU A 123 8.97 12.30 11.13
C LEU A 123 8.33 13.48 11.85
N SER A 124 7.21 13.26 12.53
CA SER A 124 6.51 14.33 13.24
C SER A 124 7.17 14.71 14.55
N ARG A 125 8.24 14.07 14.90
CA ARG A 125 9.02 14.38 16.09
C ARG A 125 10.25 15.20 15.72
#